data_ff6d6289648557570cc3b92ccff141ca
#
_entry.id   ff6d6289648557570cc3b92ccff141ca
#
_cell.length_a   1.000
_cell.length_b   1.000
_cell.length_c   1.000
_cell.angle_alpha   90.00
_cell.angle_beta   90.00
_cell.angle_gamma   90.00
#
_symmetry.space_group_name_H-M   'P 1'
#
loop_
_entity.id
_entity.type
_entity.pdbx_description
1 polymer ?
#
loop_
_entity_poly.entity_id
_entity_poly.type
_entity_poly.pdbx_seq_one_letter_code
_entity_poly.pdbx_strand_id
1 'polypeptide(L)'
;MKINEIKKKDGSTVYRANVYLGVDAVTGKKVTTKVTARTKKELKTKAQQAQFDFKANGSTRYKEVAIETYEELAISWWDSYKNTVKANTRNTQKGLLNNHVLPLFGEFKLDKLTTPLIQSMMNKLANSTNTGEVGAYLHYDKIHALNKRILQYGVVLQVIPTNPASNVVLPRNTQKDKKAKVKHFNNDELKQFLTYLDSLDNSKYKSYYDITLYKFLLATGCRINEALALSWSDIDLDNSVVHITKTLNCDMKLNSPKSKAGYRDIDIDQQTATMMKKYQRKQTQEAWKLGRTETVVFSNFINAYPNYKALAGRLRSHFKRAGVNNIGFHGFRHTHASLLLNSGIPYKELQHRLGHSTLSMTMDTYSHLSKENAKKATSFYEQALKSI
;
A
#
# COMPACT_ATOMS: atom_id res chain seq x y z
N MET A 1 1.55 -52.00 -27.52
CA MET A 1 0.40 -51.27 -26.97
C MET A 1 -0.82 -52.18 -26.98
N LYS A 2 -1.41 -52.49 -25.82
CA LYS A 2 -2.64 -53.30 -25.70
C LYS A 2 -3.85 -52.37 -25.91
N ILE A 3 -4.71 -52.69 -26.89
CA ILE A 3 -5.88 -51.93 -27.25
C ILE A 3 -7.11 -52.64 -26.65
N ASN A 4 -7.85 -51.95 -25.82
CA ASN A 4 -9.10 -52.45 -25.22
C ASN A 4 -10.30 -51.79 -25.93
N GLU A 5 -11.27 -52.60 -26.26
CA GLU A 5 -12.55 -52.17 -26.82
C GLU A 5 -13.53 -51.90 -25.67
N ILE A 6 -14.19 -50.75 -25.67
CA ILE A 6 -15.12 -50.33 -24.63
C ILE A 6 -16.43 -49.92 -25.27
N LYS A 7 -17.51 -50.58 -24.91
CA LYS A 7 -18.88 -50.21 -25.27
C LYS A 7 -19.38 -49.15 -24.28
N LYS A 8 -19.79 -48.01 -24.78
CA LYS A 8 -20.41 -46.96 -23.98
C LYS A 8 -21.89 -47.24 -23.71
N LYS A 9 -22.46 -46.51 -22.74
CA LYS A 9 -23.88 -46.63 -22.40
C LYS A 9 -24.85 -46.28 -23.55
N ASP A 10 -24.36 -45.45 -24.51
CA ASP A 10 -25.11 -45.06 -25.72
C ASP A 10 -25.00 -46.05 -26.89
N GLY A 11 -24.42 -47.22 -26.64
CA GLY A 11 -24.22 -48.27 -27.63
C GLY A 11 -23.02 -48.08 -28.54
N SER A 12 -22.31 -46.92 -28.49
CA SER A 12 -21.15 -46.69 -29.32
C SER A 12 -19.90 -47.41 -28.79
N THR A 13 -19.07 -47.90 -29.71
CA THR A 13 -17.78 -48.55 -29.40
C THR A 13 -16.62 -47.58 -29.50
N VAL A 14 -15.74 -47.56 -28.49
CA VAL A 14 -14.52 -46.80 -28.50
C VAL A 14 -13.31 -47.68 -28.14
N TYR A 15 -12.17 -47.39 -28.73
CA TYR A 15 -10.92 -48.08 -28.46
C TYR A 15 -10.09 -47.25 -27.49
N ARG A 16 -9.52 -47.90 -26.48
CA ARG A 16 -8.67 -47.26 -25.48
C ARG A 16 -7.35 -48.01 -25.32
N ALA A 17 -6.27 -47.29 -25.21
CA ALA A 17 -5.00 -47.87 -24.89
C ALA A 17 -4.20 -47.04 -23.90
N ASN A 18 -3.36 -47.71 -23.13
CA ASN A 18 -2.34 -47.06 -22.29
C ASN A 18 -1.04 -46.96 -23.09
N VAL A 19 -0.61 -45.77 -23.37
CA VAL A 19 0.57 -45.48 -24.21
C VAL A 19 1.73 -45.10 -23.32
N TYR A 20 2.84 -45.80 -23.43
CA TYR A 20 4.08 -45.42 -22.79
C TYR A 20 4.74 -44.29 -23.61
N LEU A 21 5.05 -43.17 -22.97
CA LEU A 21 5.62 -42.00 -23.60
C LEU A 21 7.13 -41.96 -23.47
N GLY A 22 7.70 -42.50 -22.40
CA GLY A 22 9.11 -42.48 -22.08
C GLY A 22 9.38 -42.37 -20.59
N VAL A 23 10.61 -42.02 -20.25
CA VAL A 23 11.03 -41.64 -18.89
C VAL A 23 11.06 -40.13 -18.82
N ASP A 24 10.41 -39.57 -17.78
CA ASP A 24 10.40 -38.14 -17.56
C ASP A 24 11.80 -37.64 -17.18
N ALA A 25 12.34 -36.71 -17.96
CA ALA A 25 13.71 -36.20 -17.82
C ALA A 25 13.92 -35.45 -16.47
N VAL A 26 12.83 -34.91 -15.86
CA VAL A 26 12.91 -34.16 -14.61
C VAL A 26 12.79 -35.07 -13.39
N THR A 27 11.90 -36.06 -13.44
CA THR A 27 11.56 -36.90 -12.26
C THR A 27 12.18 -38.29 -12.32
N GLY A 28 12.70 -38.73 -13.46
CA GLY A 28 13.22 -40.09 -13.69
C GLY A 28 12.14 -41.18 -13.71
N LYS A 29 10.84 -40.82 -13.66
CA LYS A 29 9.76 -41.79 -13.60
C LYS A 29 9.22 -42.15 -14.97
N LYS A 30 8.72 -43.40 -15.12
CA LYS A 30 8.01 -43.82 -16.34
C LYS A 30 6.71 -43.05 -16.52
N VAL A 31 6.51 -42.50 -17.73
CA VAL A 31 5.32 -41.71 -18.07
C VAL A 31 4.44 -42.50 -19.01
N THR A 32 3.17 -42.62 -18.69
CA THR A 32 2.14 -43.23 -19.54
C THR A 32 0.94 -42.31 -19.66
N THR A 33 0.22 -42.37 -20.78
CA THR A 33 -1.02 -41.64 -21.01
C THR A 33 -2.11 -42.56 -21.53
N LYS A 34 -3.38 -42.25 -21.21
CA LYS A 34 -4.53 -42.99 -21.72
C LYS A 34 -5.04 -42.28 -22.98
N VAL A 35 -5.07 -43.00 -24.09
CA VAL A 35 -5.59 -42.48 -25.37
C VAL A 35 -6.91 -43.20 -25.70
N THR A 36 -7.91 -42.49 -26.18
CA THR A 36 -9.20 -43.02 -26.59
C THR A 36 -9.58 -42.49 -27.97
N ALA A 37 -10.08 -43.36 -28.85
CA ALA A 37 -10.52 -43.01 -30.20
C ALA A 37 -11.69 -43.84 -30.67
N ARG A 38 -12.35 -43.44 -31.75
CA ARG A 38 -13.49 -44.17 -32.34
C ARG A 38 -13.06 -45.34 -33.19
N THR A 39 -11.83 -45.28 -33.76
CA THR A 39 -11.27 -46.37 -34.60
C THR A 39 -9.89 -46.76 -34.10
N LYS A 40 -9.47 -47.99 -34.39
CA LYS A 40 -8.08 -48.47 -34.08
C LYS A 40 -7.01 -47.69 -34.83
N LYS A 41 -7.29 -47.19 -36.06
CA LYS A 41 -6.39 -46.37 -36.85
C LYS A 41 -6.16 -45.01 -36.19
N GLU A 42 -7.25 -44.35 -35.84
CA GLU A 42 -7.22 -43.06 -35.12
C GLU A 42 -6.49 -43.18 -33.76
N LEU A 43 -6.69 -44.28 -33.04
CA LEU A 43 -6.03 -44.55 -31.77
C LEU A 43 -4.49 -44.61 -31.94
N LYS A 44 -4.02 -45.32 -32.99
CA LYS A 44 -2.58 -45.40 -33.29
C LYS A 44 -1.99 -44.01 -33.61
N THR A 45 -2.67 -43.20 -34.44
CA THR A 45 -2.26 -41.84 -34.76
C THR A 45 -2.18 -40.95 -33.54
N LYS A 46 -3.19 -40.98 -32.68
CA LYS A 46 -3.21 -40.23 -31.40
C LYS A 46 -2.10 -40.69 -30.44
N ALA A 47 -1.79 -42.00 -30.43
CA ALA A 47 -0.71 -42.51 -29.61
C ALA A 47 0.66 -42.03 -30.07
N GLN A 48 0.90 -42.02 -31.40
CA GLN A 48 2.13 -41.51 -31.99
C GLN A 48 2.27 -39.99 -31.75
N GLN A 49 1.17 -39.24 -31.89
CA GLN A 49 1.18 -37.81 -31.62
C GLN A 49 1.52 -37.53 -30.15
N ALA A 50 0.92 -38.25 -29.19
CA ALA A 50 1.24 -38.09 -27.78
C ALA A 50 2.71 -38.40 -27.45
N GLN A 51 3.33 -39.38 -28.13
CA GLN A 51 4.74 -39.65 -27.96
C GLN A 51 5.63 -38.58 -28.58
N PHE A 52 5.22 -38.05 -29.74
CA PHE A 52 5.92 -36.94 -30.39
C PHE A 52 5.88 -35.68 -29.52
N ASP A 53 4.67 -35.30 -29.03
CA ASP A 53 4.48 -34.13 -28.20
C ASP A 53 5.28 -34.24 -26.89
N PHE A 54 5.33 -35.41 -26.27
CA PHE A 54 6.15 -35.66 -25.09
C PHE A 54 7.65 -35.46 -25.36
N LYS A 55 8.16 -35.96 -26.48
CA LYS A 55 9.56 -35.78 -26.88
C LYS A 55 9.86 -34.32 -27.23
N ALA A 56 8.96 -33.66 -27.95
CA ALA A 56 9.07 -32.24 -28.31
C ALA A 56 9.09 -31.33 -27.05
N ASN A 57 8.43 -31.76 -25.98
CA ASN A 57 8.44 -31.07 -24.69
C ASN A 57 9.63 -31.47 -23.79
N GLY A 58 10.77 -31.86 -24.37
CA GLY A 58 11.96 -32.22 -23.61
C GLY A 58 11.86 -33.55 -22.82
N SER A 59 10.99 -34.48 -23.26
CA SER A 59 10.70 -35.74 -22.56
C SER A 59 10.23 -35.57 -21.11
N THR A 60 9.44 -34.52 -20.82
CA THR A 60 8.87 -34.29 -19.51
C THR A 60 7.38 -33.88 -19.61
N ARG A 61 6.63 -34.11 -18.54
CA ARG A 61 5.26 -33.59 -18.39
C ARG A 61 5.20 -32.13 -17.97
N TYR A 62 6.30 -31.60 -17.44
CA TYR A 62 6.40 -30.22 -17.04
C TYR A 62 6.59 -29.37 -18.31
N LYS A 63 5.68 -28.43 -18.52
CA LYS A 63 5.87 -27.42 -19.56
C LYS A 63 6.98 -26.47 -19.11
N GLU A 64 8.05 -26.42 -19.88
CA GLU A 64 8.97 -25.30 -19.80
C GLU A 64 8.18 -24.05 -20.21
N VAL A 65 8.00 -23.13 -19.30
CA VAL A 65 7.39 -21.82 -19.63
C VAL A 65 8.51 -21.02 -20.29
N ALA A 66 8.55 -21.06 -21.63
CA ALA A 66 9.44 -20.18 -22.37
C ALA A 66 9.03 -18.74 -22.12
N ILE A 67 9.85 -17.99 -21.38
CA ILE A 67 9.68 -16.57 -21.14
C ILE A 67 10.61 -15.86 -22.14
N GLU A 68 10.02 -15.26 -23.18
CA GLU A 68 10.76 -14.58 -24.23
C GLU A 68 10.68 -13.06 -24.12
N THR A 69 9.54 -12.55 -23.66
CA THR A 69 9.27 -11.11 -23.58
C THR A 69 9.36 -10.60 -22.14
N TYR A 70 9.57 -9.30 -22.01
CA TYR A 70 9.57 -8.64 -20.71
C TYR A 70 8.20 -8.74 -20.04
N GLU A 71 7.09 -8.66 -20.78
CA GLU A 71 5.74 -8.77 -20.23
C GLU A 71 5.51 -10.14 -19.59
N GLU A 72 5.90 -11.23 -20.27
CA GLU A 72 5.80 -12.58 -19.71
C GLU A 72 6.61 -12.74 -18.42
N LEU A 73 7.84 -12.19 -18.41
CA LEU A 73 8.66 -12.14 -17.20
C LEU A 73 8.01 -11.36 -16.08
N ALA A 74 7.46 -10.19 -16.41
CA ALA A 74 6.81 -9.32 -15.42
C ALA A 74 5.54 -9.94 -14.83
N ILE A 75 4.75 -10.65 -15.63
CA ILE A 75 3.58 -11.41 -15.17
C ILE A 75 4.01 -12.56 -14.24
N SER A 76 5.02 -13.34 -14.63
CA SER A 76 5.56 -14.43 -13.81
C SER A 76 6.12 -13.90 -12.47
N TRP A 77 6.86 -12.78 -12.53
CA TRP A 77 7.34 -12.09 -11.33
C TRP A 77 6.18 -11.62 -10.45
N TRP A 78 5.14 -11.02 -11.04
CA TRP A 78 4.00 -10.53 -10.30
C TRP A 78 3.25 -11.64 -9.57
N ASP A 79 3.07 -12.79 -10.20
CA ASP A 79 2.39 -13.95 -9.60
C ASP A 79 3.15 -14.48 -8.37
N SER A 80 4.46 -14.45 -8.40
CA SER A 80 5.30 -14.79 -7.26
C SER A 80 5.28 -13.70 -6.17
N TYR A 81 5.38 -12.43 -6.57
CA TYR A 81 5.54 -11.30 -5.66
C TYR A 81 4.25 -10.88 -4.93
N LYS A 82 3.08 -10.93 -5.61
CA LYS A 82 1.81 -10.42 -5.09
C LYS A 82 1.40 -10.96 -3.72
N ASN A 83 1.83 -12.19 -3.40
CA ASN A 83 1.49 -12.87 -2.15
C ASN A 83 2.52 -12.63 -1.02
N THR A 84 3.64 -11.99 -1.32
CA THR A 84 4.70 -11.70 -0.34
C THR A 84 4.51 -10.35 0.37
N VAL A 85 3.56 -9.54 -0.08
CA VAL A 85 3.38 -8.16 0.38
C VAL A 85 1.94 -7.86 0.83
N LYS A 86 1.80 -6.86 1.72
CA LYS A 86 0.50 -6.38 2.19
C LYS A 86 -0.30 -5.71 1.05
N ALA A 87 -1.63 -5.71 1.14
CA ALA A 87 -2.57 -5.22 0.13
C ALA A 87 -2.22 -3.81 -0.42
N ASN A 88 -1.88 -2.85 0.43
CA ASN A 88 -1.52 -1.50 -0.01
C ASN A 88 -0.27 -1.49 -0.91
N THR A 89 0.76 -2.26 -0.55
CA THR A 89 1.97 -2.40 -1.37
C THR A 89 1.65 -3.08 -2.68
N ARG A 90 0.85 -4.17 -2.63
CA ARG A 90 0.40 -4.88 -3.81
C ARG A 90 -0.32 -3.96 -4.80
N ASN A 91 -1.31 -3.18 -4.34
CA ASN A 91 -2.07 -2.28 -5.21
C ASN A 91 -1.18 -1.17 -5.80
N THR A 92 -0.27 -0.61 -5.01
CA THR A 92 0.69 0.40 -5.49
C THR A 92 1.65 -0.17 -6.52
N GLN A 93 2.22 -1.35 -6.28
CA GLN A 93 3.16 -1.99 -7.21
C GLN A 93 2.44 -2.44 -8.50
N LYS A 94 1.20 -2.96 -8.39
CA LYS A 94 0.39 -3.31 -9.57
C LYS A 94 0.09 -2.08 -10.43
N GLY A 95 -0.27 -0.96 -9.81
CA GLY A 95 -0.49 0.30 -10.54
C GLY A 95 0.78 0.80 -11.22
N LEU A 96 1.93 0.72 -10.56
CA LEU A 96 3.22 1.10 -11.14
C LEU A 96 3.61 0.19 -12.31
N LEU A 97 3.40 -1.12 -12.15
CA LEU A 97 3.66 -2.11 -13.18
C LEU A 97 2.83 -1.84 -14.44
N ASN A 98 1.49 -1.77 -14.28
CA ASN A 98 0.58 -1.69 -15.41
C ASN A 98 0.60 -0.32 -16.12
N ASN A 99 0.76 0.77 -15.34
CA ASN A 99 0.61 2.12 -15.90
C ASN A 99 1.95 2.73 -16.38
N HIS A 100 3.09 2.17 -15.94
CA HIS A 100 4.39 2.79 -16.25
C HIS A 100 5.44 1.78 -16.73
N VAL A 101 5.54 0.61 -16.10
CA VAL A 101 6.63 -0.34 -16.44
C VAL A 101 6.30 -1.13 -17.70
N LEU A 102 5.12 -1.74 -17.77
CA LEU A 102 4.71 -2.51 -18.95
C LEU A 102 4.60 -1.64 -20.22
N PRO A 103 4.04 -0.42 -20.20
CA PRO A 103 4.05 0.45 -21.39
C PRO A 103 5.44 0.82 -21.88
N LEU A 104 6.46 0.80 -21.02
CA LEU A 104 7.84 1.13 -21.39
C LEU A 104 8.64 -0.07 -21.88
N PHE A 105 8.44 -1.25 -21.27
CA PHE A 105 9.33 -2.40 -21.45
C PHE A 105 8.61 -3.64 -21.96
N GLY A 106 7.28 -3.73 -21.87
CA GLY A 106 6.50 -4.96 -22.07
C GLY A 106 6.77 -5.68 -23.39
N GLU A 107 6.80 -4.94 -24.50
CA GLU A 107 6.94 -5.48 -25.85
C GLU A 107 8.37 -5.93 -26.19
N PHE A 108 9.37 -5.59 -25.37
CA PHE A 108 10.75 -5.94 -25.67
C PHE A 108 11.01 -7.44 -25.43
N LYS A 109 11.73 -8.06 -26.35
CA LYS A 109 12.35 -9.36 -26.11
C LYS A 109 13.46 -9.21 -25.07
N LEU A 110 13.59 -10.18 -24.17
CA LEU A 110 14.54 -10.11 -23.05
C LEU A 110 15.99 -10.03 -23.51
N ASP A 111 16.35 -10.71 -24.60
CA ASP A 111 17.68 -10.70 -25.21
C ASP A 111 18.05 -9.34 -25.84
N LYS A 112 17.07 -8.48 -26.12
CA LYS A 112 17.23 -7.13 -26.68
C LYS A 112 17.26 -6.03 -25.62
N LEU A 113 16.90 -6.33 -24.39
CA LEU A 113 16.98 -5.37 -23.28
C LEU A 113 18.42 -5.23 -22.78
N THR A 114 19.13 -4.25 -23.32
CA THR A 114 20.52 -3.94 -22.95
C THR A 114 20.59 -2.79 -21.95
N THR A 115 21.71 -2.71 -21.21
CA THR A 115 21.97 -1.57 -20.29
C THR A 115 21.92 -0.20 -20.99
N PRO A 116 22.53 0.00 -22.19
CA PRO A 116 22.42 1.25 -22.91
C PRO A 116 20.98 1.64 -23.26
N LEU A 117 20.15 0.67 -23.66
CA LEU A 117 18.75 0.91 -24.00
C LEU A 117 17.98 1.39 -22.76
N ILE A 118 18.11 0.68 -21.63
CA ILE A 118 17.46 1.06 -20.37
C ILE A 118 17.97 2.42 -19.90
N GLN A 119 19.27 2.70 -20.00
CA GLN A 119 19.84 4.00 -19.67
C GLN A 119 19.23 5.14 -20.49
N SER A 120 19.09 4.93 -21.81
CA SER A 120 18.44 5.93 -22.70
C SER A 120 17.01 6.22 -22.30
N MET A 121 16.24 5.16 -21.97
CA MET A 121 14.87 5.32 -21.50
C MET A 121 14.78 6.07 -20.18
N MET A 122 15.65 5.76 -19.22
CA MET A 122 15.69 6.47 -17.93
C MET A 122 16.11 7.93 -18.09
N ASN A 123 17.05 8.22 -18.98
CA ASN A 123 17.44 9.59 -19.31
C ASN A 123 16.27 10.38 -19.90
N LYS A 124 15.50 9.78 -20.83
CA LYS A 124 14.32 10.40 -21.42
C LYS A 124 13.25 10.71 -20.37
N LEU A 125 12.94 9.77 -19.48
CA LEU A 125 12.00 9.98 -18.39
C LEU A 125 12.46 11.07 -17.42
N ALA A 126 13.75 11.08 -17.07
CA ALA A 126 14.33 12.10 -16.22
C ALA A 126 14.26 13.50 -16.83
N ASN A 127 14.54 13.60 -18.13
CA ASN A 127 14.46 14.87 -18.86
C ASN A 127 13.03 15.40 -18.87
N SER A 128 12.04 14.60 -19.29
CA SER A 128 10.62 14.97 -19.22
C SER A 128 10.21 15.47 -17.84
N THR A 129 10.65 14.75 -16.78
CA THR A 129 10.34 15.12 -15.40
C THR A 129 11.01 16.43 -15.00
N ASN A 130 12.29 16.60 -15.31
CA ASN A 130 13.09 17.76 -14.88
C ASN A 130 12.68 19.04 -15.63
N THR A 131 12.21 18.92 -16.88
CA THR A 131 11.66 20.05 -17.66
C THR A 131 10.23 20.41 -17.25
N GLY A 132 9.57 19.56 -16.46
CA GLY A 132 8.20 19.80 -16.03
C GLY A 132 7.16 19.54 -17.12
N GLU A 133 7.44 18.64 -18.05
CA GLU A 133 6.55 18.26 -19.12
C GLU A 133 5.20 17.74 -18.58
N VAL A 134 4.09 18.13 -19.19
CA VAL A 134 2.75 17.74 -18.78
C VAL A 134 2.60 16.22 -18.88
N GLY A 135 2.19 15.58 -17.79
CA GLY A 135 2.05 14.12 -17.72
C GLY A 135 3.33 13.36 -17.34
N ALA A 136 4.47 14.05 -17.19
CA ALA A 136 5.71 13.41 -16.76
C ALA A 136 5.58 12.80 -15.35
N TYR A 137 6.08 11.57 -15.19
CA TYR A 137 5.99 10.86 -13.93
C TYR A 137 7.15 11.20 -13.00
N LEU A 138 6.87 11.94 -11.95
CA LEU A 138 7.86 12.47 -10.99
C LEU A 138 8.79 11.39 -10.38
N HIS A 139 8.30 10.16 -10.23
CA HIS A 139 9.00 9.09 -9.52
C HIS A 139 9.58 8.03 -10.45
N TYR A 140 10.32 8.43 -11.50
CA TYR A 140 10.97 7.49 -12.43
C TYR A 140 11.99 6.56 -11.73
N ASP A 141 12.53 6.98 -10.58
CA ASP A 141 13.33 6.13 -9.69
C ASP A 141 12.58 4.86 -9.25
N LYS A 142 11.26 4.96 -9.01
CA LYS A 142 10.42 3.81 -8.66
C LYS A 142 10.17 2.89 -9.85
N ILE A 143 10.03 3.46 -11.06
CA ILE A 143 9.94 2.67 -12.29
C ILE A 143 11.20 1.85 -12.46
N HIS A 144 12.37 2.49 -12.36
CA HIS A 144 13.66 1.80 -12.47
C HIS A 144 13.84 0.73 -11.39
N ALA A 145 13.51 1.04 -10.13
CA ALA A 145 13.61 0.08 -9.02
C ALA A 145 12.73 -1.16 -9.24
N LEU A 146 11.54 -0.99 -9.81
CA LEU A 146 10.65 -2.10 -10.14
C LEU A 146 11.19 -2.90 -11.33
N ASN A 147 11.62 -2.23 -12.40
CA ASN A 147 12.25 -2.83 -13.56
C ASN A 147 13.47 -3.69 -13.15
N LYS A 148 14.39 -3.11 -12.35
CA LYS A 148 15.56 -3.84 -11.83
C LYS A 148 15.17 -5.11 -11.06
N ARG A 149 14.09 -5.08 -10.30
CA ARG A 149 13.58 -6.22 -9.52
C ARG A 149 13.01 -7.32 -10.43
N ILE A 150 12.25 -6.93 -11.47
CA ILE A 150 11.69 -7.87 -12.44
C ILE A 150 12.81 -8.56 -13.22
N LEU A 151 13.78 -7.80 -13.72
CA LEU A 151 14.93 -8.36 -14.44
C LEU A 151 15.82 -9.24 -13.54
N GLN A 152 15.95 -8.89 -12.25
CA GLN A 152 16.65 -9.75 -11.30
C GLN A 152 15.94 -11.09 -11.10
N TYR A 153 14.62 -11.11 -11.13
CA TYR A 153 13.84 -12.34 -11.12
C TYR A 153 14.11 -13.19 -12.38
N GLY A 154 14.29 -12.55 -13.55
CA GLY A 154 14.69 -13.24 -14.77
C GLY A 154 16.08 -13.91 -14.66
N VAL A 155 17.01 -13.29 -13.94
CA VAL A 155 18.32 -13.91 -13.62
C VAL A 155 18.15 -15.12 -12.70
N VAL A 156 17.28 -15.01 -11.68
CA VAL A 156 16.98 -16.13 -10.75
C VAL A 156 16.35 -17.31 -11.50
N LEU A 157 15.48 -17.04 -12.47
CA LEU A 157 14.88 -18.07 -13.34
C LEU A 157 15.82 -18.56 -14.45
N GLN A 158 17.05 -18.03 -14.55
CA GLN A 158 18.02 -18.33 -15.60
C GLN A 158 17.53 -18.03 -17.03
N VAL A 159 16.52 -17.16 -17.17
CA VAL A 159 15.99 -16.71 -18.47
C VAL A 159 16.92 -15.69 -19.11
N ILE A 160 17.60 -14.88 -18.30
CA ILE A 160 18.67 -13.96 -18.73
C ILE A 160 19.93 -14.18 -17.88
N PRO A 161 21.12 -14.06 -18.48
CA PRO A 161 22.36 -14.36 -17.76
C PRO A 161 22.73 -13.30 -16.72
N THR A 162 22.41 -12.05 -16.98
CA THR A 162 22.72 -10.90 -16.10
C THR A 162 21.58 -9.90 -16.11
N ASN A 163 21.50 -9.08 -15.08
CA ASN A 163 20.48 -8.04 -15.00
C ASN A 163 20.95 -6.73 -15.67
N PRO A 164 20.43 -6.35 -16.84
CA PRO A 164 20.89 -5.18 -17.58
C PRO A 164 20.51 -3.85 -16.89
N ALA A 165 19.61 -3.86 -15.91
CA ALA A 165 19.24 -2.68 -15.14
C ALA A 165 20.15 -2.43 -13.93
N SER A 166 21.10 -3.35 -13.62
CA SER A 166 21.92 -3.24 -12.41
C SER A 166 22.84 -2.02 -12.40
N ASN A 167 23.43 -1.69 -13.55
CA ASN A 167 24.45 -0.68 -13.70
C ASN A 167 23.92 0.63 -14.35
N VAL A 168 22.59 0.77 -14.44
CA VAL A 168 21.96 1.99 -14.95
C VAL A 168 22.14 3.12 -13.94
N VAL A 169 22.66 4.25 -14.37
CA VAL A 169 22.84 5.46 -13.59
C VAL A 169 21.59 6.33 -13.70
N LEU A 170 20.90 6.56 -12.60
CA LEU A 170 19.73 7.42 -12.60
C LEU A 170 20.16 8.89 -12.56
N PRO A 171 19.69 9.73 -13.51
CA PRO A 171 19.87 11.17 -13.43
C PRO A 171 19.27 11.76 -12.15
N ARG A 172 19.83 12.88 -11.66
CA ARG A 172 19.30 13.58 -10.50
C ARG A 172 17.91 14.14 -10.79
N ASN A 173 16.99 13.96 -9.85
CA ASN A 173 15.62 14.48 -9.95
C ASN A 173 15.51 15.86 -9.29
N THR A 174 15.63 16.92 -10.08
CA THR A 174 15.59 18.31 -9.60
C THR A 174 14.23 18.77 -9.13
N GLN A 175 13.15 18.16 -9.62
CA GLN A 175 11.78 18.48 -9.17
C GLN A 175 11.46 17.86 -7.81
N LYS A 176 12.04 16.70 -7.51
CA LYS A 176 11.89 16.03 -6.21
C LYS A 176 12.66 16.75 -5.09
N ASP A 177 13.78 17.42 -5.45
CA ASP A 177 14.58 18.19 -4.52
C ASP A 177 13.87 19.46 -4.02
N LYS A 178 12.82 19.91 -4.72
CA LYS A 178 11.89 20.90 -4.18
C LYS A 178 11.09 20.22 -3.06
N LYS A 179 11.70 20.11 -1.87
CA LYS A 179 11.05 19.50 -0.70
C LYS A 179 9.63 20.07 -0.57
N ALA A 180 8.64 19.24 -0.78
CA ALA A 180 7.26 19.62 -0.51
C ALA A 180 7.21 20.05 0.97
N LYS A 181 6.94 21.34 1.23
CA LYS A 181 6.80 21.84 2.60
C LYS A 181 5.78 20.96 3.31
N VAL A 182 6.14 20.50 4.50
CA VAL A 182 5.22 19.72 5.34
C VAL A 182 3.98 20.58 5.58
N LYS A 183 2.84 20.11 5.10
CA LYS A 183 1.59 20.87 5.22
C LYS A 183 1.05 20.68 6.63
N HIS A 184 1.03 21.74 7.40
CA HIS A 184 0.41 21.83 8.72
C HIS A 184 -0.18 23.24 8.90
N PHE A 185 -1.08 23.41 9.85
CA PHE A 185 -1.58 24.72 10.23
C PHE A 185 -0.55 25.49 11.05
N ASN A 186 -0.40 26.78 10.78
CA ASN A 186 0.16 27.71 11.75
C ASN A 186 -0.88 28.03 12.83
N ASN A 187 -0.50 28.81 13.84
CA ASN A 187 -1.41 29.11 14.98
C ASN A 187 -2.67 29.84 14.55
N ASP A 188 -2.58 30.78 13.60
CA ASP A 188 -3.72 31.57 13.12
C ASP A 188 -4.69 30.71 12.31
N GLU A 189 -4.17 29.90 11.38
CA GLU A 189 -4.97 28.94 10.60
C GLU A 189 -5.65 27.91 11.51
N LEU A 190 -4.94 27.42 12.53
CA LEU A 190 -5.52 26.48 13.50
C LEU A 190 -6.66 27.14 14.28
N LYS A 191 -6.44 28.33 14.80
CA LYS A 191 -7.48 29.10 15.51
C LYS A 191 -8.70 29.34 14.61
N GLN A 192 -8.47 29.78 13.38
CA GLN A 192 -9.52 30.01 12.38
C GLN A 192 -10.30 28.74 12.08
N PHE A 193 -9.61 27.61 11.89
CA PHE A 193 -10.26 26.32 11.63
C PHE A 193 -11.09 25.83 12.82
N LEU A 194 -10.56 25.95 14.04
CA LEU A 194 -11.30 25.56 15.25
C LEU A 194 -12.56 26.44 15.45
N THR A 195 -12.43 27.75 15.28
CA THR A 195 -13.58 28.68 15.33
C THR A 195 -14.63 28.30 14.28
N TYR A 196 -14.23 27.99 13.07
CA TYR A 196 -15.14 27.50 12.03
C TYR A 196 -15.81 26.18 12.42
N LEU A 197 -15.10 25.21 13.00
CA LEU A 197 -15.71 23.97 13.46
C LEU A 197 -16.74 24.20 14.55
N ASP A 198 -16.50 25.16 15.46
CA ASP A 198 -17.42 25.51 16.56
C ASP A 198 -18.66 26.24 16.06
N SER A 199 -18.59 26.90 14.88
CA SER A 199 -19.75 27.55 14.24
C SER A 199 -20.67 26.57 13.48
N LEU A 200 -20.26 25.33 13.28
CA LEU A 200 -21.06 24.34 12.56
C LEU A 200 -22.27 23.89 13.40
N ASP A 201 -23.41 23.69 12.72
CA ASP A 201 -24.60 23.10 13.33
C ASP A 201 -24.33 21.67 13.80
N ASN A 202 -24.10 21.52 15.10
CA ASN A 202 -23.80 20.24 15.76
C ASN A 202 -25.08 19.42 16.09
N SER A 203 -26.28 19.92 15.79
CA SER A 203 -27.54 19.17 15.92
C SER A 203 -27.57 18.02 14.93
N LYS A 204 -27.02 18.22 13.71
CA LYS A 204 -26.93 17.22 12.65
C LYS A 204 -25.77 16.25 12.92
N TYR A 205 -26.06 14.95 12.96
CA TYR A 205 -25.04 13.92 13.21
C TYR A 205 -23.83 14.03 12.29
N LYS A 206 -24.04 14.33 11.00
CA LYS A 206 -22.94 14.46 10.02
C LYS A 206 -21.95 15.56 10.39
N SER A 207 -22.43 16.74 10.80
CA SER A 207 -21.57 17.84 11.24
C SER A 207 -20.87 17.48 12.55
N TYR A 208 -21.60 16.89 13.49
CA TYR A 208 -21.07 16.46 14.77
C TYR A 208 -19.97 15.40 14.61
N TYR A 209 -20.16 14.43 13.70
CA TYR A 209 -19.16 13.48 13.30
C TYR A 209 -17.89 14.16 12.78
N ASP A 210 -18.02 15.09 11.83
CA ASP A 210 -16.87 15.77 11.21
C ASP A 210 -16.09 16.60 12.24
N ILE A 211 -16.79 17.36 13.09
CA ILE A 211 -16.21 18.16 14.19
C ILE A 211 -15.41 17.24 15.12
N THR A 212 -16.02 16.15 15.57
CA THR A 212 -15.40 15.22 16.52
C THR A 212 -14.18 14.53 15.90
N LEU A 213 -14.29 14.05 14.66
CA LEU A 213 -13.16 13.40 13.97
C LEU A 213 -11.96 14.35 13.84
N TYR A 214 -12.18 15.60 13.40
CA TYR A 214 -11.07 16.52 13.17
C TYR A 214 -10.42 16.97 14.47
N LYS A 215 -11.22 17.26 15.52
CA LYS A 215 -10.69 17.58 16.86
C LYS A 215 -9.95 16.39 17.47
N PHE A 216 -10.46 15.17 17.31
CA PHE A 216 -9.79 13.94 17.76
C PHE A 216 -8.43 13.73 17.08
N LEU A 217 -8.36 13.93 15.76
CA LEU A 217 -7.09 13.84 15.02
C LEU A 217 -6.07 14.88 15.47
N LEU A 218 -6.52 16.11 15.78
CA LEU A 218 -5.68 17.17 16.34
C LEU A 218 -5.18 16.81 17.75
N ALA A 219 -6.04 16.27 18.61
CA ALA A 219 -5.71 15.96 19.99
C ALA A 219 -4.78 14.75 20.14
N THR A 220 -4.89 13.76 19.24
CA THR A 220 -4.15 12.50 19.34
C THR A 220 -2.94 12.44 18.42
N GLY A 221 -2.95 13.15 17.30
CA GLY A 221 -1.95 13.01 16.25
C GLY A 221 -1.94 11.62 15.56
N CYS A 222 -2.94 10.76 15.80
CA CYS A 222 -2.99 9.45 15.15
C CYS A 222 -3.22 9.57 13.64
N ARG A 223 -2.89 8.51 12.89
CA ARG A 223 -3.18 8.49 11.44
C ARG A 223 -4.67 8.31 11.22
N ILE A 224 -5.22 8.92 10.16
CA ILE A 224 -6.66 8.80 9.84
C ILE A 224 -7.11 7.33 9.79
N ASN A 225 -6.34 6.43 9.18
CA ASN A 225 -6.69 5.02 9.08
C ASN A 225 -6.58 4.27 10.43
N GLU A 226 -5.82 4.78 11.38
CA GLU A 226 -5.82 4.32 12.78
C GLU A 226 -7.12 4.78 13.46
N ALA A 227 -7.47 6.08 13.36
CA ALA A 227 -8.71 6.62 13.93
C ALA A 227 -9.96 5.92 13.39
N LEU A 228 -10.04 5.71 12.06
CA LEU A 228 -11.20 5.04 11.45
C LEU A 228 -11.30 3.55 11.80
N ALA A 229 -10.21 2.93 12.25
CA ALA A 229 -10.19 1.53 12.70
C ALA A 229 -10.63 1.36 14.17
N LEU A 230 -10.73 2.42 14.94
CA LEU A 230 -11.06 2.37 16.37
C LEU A 230 -12.47 1.83 16.61
N SER A 231 -12.56 0.93 17.56
CA SER A 231 -13.79 0.51 18.23
C SER A 231 -13.90 1.21 19.57
N TRP A 232 -15.09 1.31 20.15
CA TRP A 232 -15.24 1.87 21.49
C TRP A 232 -14.47 1.12 22.56
N SER A 233 -14.23 -0.17 22.36
CA SER A 233 -13.35 -0.98 23.24
C SER A 233 -11.87 -0.58 23.19
N ASP A 234 -11.44 0.19 22.18
CA ASP A 234 -10.07 0.71 22.10
C ASP A 234 -9.90 2.07 22.80
N ILE A 235 -10.97 2.63 23.35
CA ILE A 235 -10.94 3.94 24.04
C ILE A 235 -11.38 3.75 25.50
N ASP A 236 -10.43 3.86 26.41
CA ASP A 236 -10.69 3.94 27.83
C ASP A 236 -10.99 5.40 28.20
N LEU A 237 -12.29 5.73 28.25
CA LEU A 237 -12.74 7.08 28.54
C LEU A 237 -12.63 7.45 30.03
N ASP A 238 -12.48 6.49 30.92
CA ASP A 238 -12.34 6.73 32.35
C ASP A 238 -10.89 7.05 32.72
N ASN A 239 -9.94 6.32 32.12
CA ASN A 239 -8.53 6.61 32.26
C ASN A 239 -7.99 7.59 31.19
N SER A 240 -8.86 8.04 30.26
CA SER A 240 -8.50 8.97 29.18
C SER A 240 -7.37 8.46 28.27
N VAL A 241 -7.42 7.18 27.86
CA VAL A 241 -6.43 6.54 27.01
C VAL A 241 -7.04 5.98 25.72
N VAL A 242 -6.32 6.10 24.63
CA VAL A 242 -6.67 5.52 23.33
C VAL A 242 -5.61 4.48 22.93
N HIS A 243 -6.04 3.24 22.76
CA HIS A 243 -5.18 2.11 22.38
C HIS A 243 -5.13 1.97 20.85
N ILE A 244 -3.99 2.25 20.25
CA ILE A 244 -3.79 2.07 18.79
C ILE A 244 -3.22 0.68 18.55
N THR A 245 -4.08 -0.26 18.16
CA THR A 245 -3.72 -1.68 17.94
C THR A 245 -3.97 -2.13 16.50
N LYS A 246 -4.69 -1.33 15.71
CA LYS A 246 -5.13 -1.68 14.35
C LYS A 246 -5.21 -0.47 13.44
N THR A 247 -5.29 -0.71 12.14
CA THR A 247 -5.42 0.32 11.11
C THR A 247 -6.23 -0.23 9.95
N LEU A 248 -6.85 0.63 9.15
CA LEU A 248 -7.49 0.22 7.90
C LEU A 248 -6.47 0.19 6.75
N ASN A 249 -6.64 -0.79 5.87
CA ASN A 249 -5.92 -0.84 4.60
C ASN A 249 -6.70 -0.09 3.48
N CYS A 250 -6.17 -0.11 2.24
CA CYS A 250 -6.83 0.52 1.08
C CYS A 250 -8.19 -0.10 0.72
N ASP A 251 -8.44 -1.34 1.11
CA ASP A 251 -9.68 -2.07 0.87
C ASP A 251 -10.67 -1.93 2.04
N MET A 252 -10.40 -0.99 2.97
CA MET A 252 -11.18 -0.72 4.19
C MET A 252 -11.30 -1.96 5.11
N LYS A 253 -10.30 -2.83 5.11
CA LYS A 253 -10.20 -3.98 5.99
C LYS A 253 -9.22 -3.71 7.12
N LEU A 254 -9.52 -4.25 8.30
CA LEU A 254 -8.63 -4.17 9.44
C LEU A 254 -7.29 -4.86 9.16
N ASN A 255 -6.22 -4.22 9.61
CA ASN A 255 -4.86 -4.68 9.47
C ASN A 255 -4.05 -4.32 10.73
N SER A 256 -3.00 -5.08 11.01
CA SER A 256 -2.04 -4.71 12.04
C SER A 256 -1.25 -3.46 11.63
N PRO A 257 -0.75 -2.65 12.57
CA PRO A 257 0.20 -1.61 12.30
C PRO A 257 1.42 -2.11 11.50
N LYS A 258 2.13 -1.22 10.81
CA LYS A 258 3.27 -1.60 9.96
C LYS A 258 4.53 -2.00 10.74
N SER A 259 4.66 -1.53 11.98
CA SER A 259 5.81 -1.77 12.86
C SER A 259 5.34 -1.96 14.29
N LYS A 260 6.21 -2.50 15.16
CA LYS A 260 5.96 -2.62 16.60
C LYS A 260 5.65 -1.26 17.25
N ALA A 261 6.34 -0.18 16.84
CA ALA A 261 6.09 1.18 17.31
C ALA A 261 4.70 1.72 16.92
N GLY A 262 4.01 1.08 15.99
CA GLY A 262 2.63 1.42 15.64
C GLY A 262 1.62 1.04 16.71
N TYR A 263 1.92 0.03 17.55
CA TYR A 263 1.14 -0.32 18.72
C TYR A 263 1.53 0.63 19.85
N ARG A 264 0.59 1.40 20.35
CA ARG A 264 0.83 2.40 21.37
C ARG A 264 -0.43 2.88 22.04
N ASP A 265 -0.29 3.37 23.24
CA ASP A 265 -1.31 4.09 23.96
C ASP A 265 -1.09 5.60 23.79
N ILE A 266 -2.19 6.33 23.71
CA ILE A 266 -2.19 7.79 23.56
C ILE A 266 -3.07 8.36 24.65
N ASP A 267 -2.46 9.03 25.63
CA ASP A 267 -3.20 9.79 26.63
C ASP A 267 -3.92 10.98 25.95
N ILE A 268 -5.18 11.19 26.28
CA ILE A 268 -5.98 12.33 25.82
C ILE A 268 -6.34 13.22 27.01
N ASP A 269 -6.44 14.51 26.73
CA ASP A 269 -6.87 15.48 27.73
C ASP A 269 -8.35 15.32 28.09
N GLN A 270 -8.73 15.85 29.27
CA GLN A 270 -10.07 15.72 29.82
C GLN A 270 -11.15 16.34 28.89
N GLN A 271 -10.80 17.38 28.13
CA GLN A 271 -11.73 18.01 27.20
C GLN A 271 -12.03 17.07 26.03
N THR A 272 -10.99 16.41 25.49
CA THR A 272 -11.10 15.39 24.44
C THR A 272 -11.90 14.18 24.93
N ALA A 273 -11.62 13.67 26.14
CA ALA A 273 -12.38 12.57 26.73
C ALA A 273 -13.87 12.91 26.90
N THR A 274 -14.16 14.11 27.40
CA THR A 274 -15.54 14.61 27.52
C THR A 274 -16.25 14.74 26.16
N MET A 275 -15.55 15.25 25.16
CA MET A 275 -16.04 15.32 23.78
C MET A 275 -16.38 13.92 23.25
N MET A 276 -15.52 12.95 23.46
CA MET A 276 -15.74 11.58 23.03
C MET A 276 -16.90 10.90 23.77
N LYS A 277 -17.07 11.12 25.10
CA LYS A 277 -18.24 10.65 25.84
C LYS A 277 -19.56 11.20 25.27
N LYS A 278 -19.60 12.50 24.93
CA LYS A 278 -20.75 13.12 24.28
C LYS A 278 -21.01 12.56 22.89
N TYR A 279 -19.95 12.34 22.12
CA TYR A 279 -20.05 11.76 20.79
C TYR A 279 -20.60 10.34 20.83
N GLN A 280 -20.11 9.50 21.74
CA GLN A 280 -20.61 8.13 21.94
C GLN A 280 -22.12 8.10 22.20
N ARG A 281 -22.59 8.96 23.11
CA ARG A 281 -24.04 9.07 23.43
C ARG A 281 -24.85 9.48 22.19
N LYS A 282 -24.38 10.48 21.44
CA LYS A 282 -25.03 10.94 20.21
C LYS A 282 -25.05 9.85 19.14
N GLN A 283 -23.95 9.15 18.95
CA GLN A 283 -23.85 8.03 18.01
C GLN A 283 -24.82 6.90 18.38
N THR A 284 -24.88 6.52 19.66
CA THR A 284 -25.81 5.51 20.15
C THR A 284 -27.27 5.90 19.87
N GLN A 285 -27.64 7.15 20.14
CA GLN A 285 -29.01 7.65 19.84
C GLN A 285 -29.34 7.56 18.34
N GLU A 286 -28.40 7.95 17.46
CA GLU A 286 -28.62 7.86 16.02
C GLU A 286 -28.65 6.41 15.53
N ALA A 287 -27.81 5.52 16.10
CA ALA A 287 -27.83 4.09 15.78
C ALA A 287 -29.16 3.45 16.15
N TRP A 288 -29.72 3.76 17.33
CA TRP A 288 -31.01 3.26 17.77
C TRP A 288 -32.17 3.68 16.87
N LYS A 289 -32.16 4.91 16.34
CA LYS A 289 -33.15 5.35 15.35
C LYS A 289 -33.14 4.48 14.08
N LEU A 290 -31.99 3.86 13.79
CA LEU A 290 -31.79 2.97 12.64
C LEU A 290 -31.93 1.48 13.01
N GLY A 291 -32.33 1.17 14.25
CA GLY A 291 -32.50 -0.21 14.73
C GLY A 291 -31.21 -1.01 14.82
N ARG A 292 -30.06 -0.37 15.09
CA ARG A 292 -28.75 -1.02 15.16
C ARG A 292 -27.89 -0.56 16.33
N THR A 293 -26.82 -1.27 16.59
CA THR A 293 -25.78 -0.92 17.54
C THR A 293 -24.47 -0.71 16.79
N GLU A 294 -23.68 0.28 17.21
CA GLU A 294 -22.40 0.59 16.60
C GLU A 294 -21.25 0.33 17.57
N THR A 295 -20.26 -0.40 17.09
CA THR A 295 -19.03 -0.68 17.83
C THR A 295 -17.85 0.18 17.34
N VAL A 296 -17.90 0.62 16.07
CA VAL A 296 -16.86 1.42 15.44
C VAL A 296 -17.07 2.89 15.82
N VAL A 297 -16.01 3.53 16.32
CA VAL A 297 -16.08 4.93 16.82
C VAL A 297 -16.50 5.89 15.70
N PHE A 298 -15.85 5.86 14.56
CA PHE A 298 -16.15 6.76 13.44
C PHE A 298 -16.92 6.01 12.34
N SER A 299 -18.08 5.44 12.69
CA SER A 299 -18.99 4.77 11.75
C SER A 299 -19.86 5.79 11.00
N ASN A 300 -20.21 5.48 9.75
CA ASN A 300 -21.18 6.24 8.97
C ASN A 300 -22.56 5.55 8.86
N PHE A 301 -22.81 4.48 9.60
CA PHE A 301 -24.01 3.64 9.60
C PHE A 301 -24.37 2.96 8.27
N ILE A 302 -23.55 3.10 7.25
CA ILE A 302 -23.80 2.50 5.91
C ILE A 302 -22.90 1.29 5.70
N ASN A 303 -21.60 1.50 5.88
CA ASN A 303 -20.57 0.46 5.73
C ASN A 303 -19.89 0.22 7.07
N ALA A 304 -19.25 -0.94 7.23
CA ALA A 304 -18.46 -1.24 8.43
C ALA A 304 -17.44 -0.12 8.73
N TYR A 305 -16.84 0.46 7.68
CA TYR A 305 -15.91 1.59 7.81
C TYR A 305 -16.21 2.65 6.73
N PRO A 306 -16.06 3.95 7.04
CA PRO A 306 -16.34 5.03 6.11
C PRO A 306 -15.31 5.09 4.96
N ASN A 307 -15.77 5.50 3.77
CA ASN A 307 -14.90 5.63 2.61
C ASN A 307 -13.95 6.83 2.76
N TYR A 308 -12.64 6.54 2.73
CA TYR A 308 -11.59 7.57 2.86
C TYR A 308 -11.70 8.70 1.82
N LYS A 309 -12.01 8.39 0.55
CA LYS A 309 -12.10 9.40 -0.51
C LYS A 309 -13.26 10.37 -0.26
N ALA A 310 -14.39 9.85 0.22
CA ALA A 310 -15.56 10.68 0.58
C ALA A 310 -15.22 11.60 1.76
N LEU A 311 -14.56 11.08 2.81
CA LEU A 311 -14.09 11.88 3.94
C LEU A 311 -13.09 12.96 3.52
N ALA A 312 -12.14 12.63 2.66
CA ALA A 312 -11.17 13.59 2.14
C ALA A 312 -11.83 14.70 1.30
N GLY A 313 -12.88 14.37 0.54
CA GLY A 313 -13.69 15.36 -0.17
C GLY A 313 -14.39 16.32 0.78
N ARG A 314 -15.02 15.80 1.85
CA ARG A 314 -15.67 16.63 2.89
C ARG A 314 -14.65 17.53 3.61
N LEU A 315 -13.51 16.96 4.02
CA LEU A 315 -12.45 17.75 4.67
C LEU A 315 -11.97 18.90 3.79
N ARG A 316 -11.77 18.67 2.50
CA ARG A 316 -11.39 19.72 1.54
C ARG A 316 -12.43 20.84 1.48
N SER A 317 -13.73 20.48 1.50
CA SER A 317 -14.82 21.45 1.55
C SER A 317 -14.81 22.26 2.84
N HIS A 318 -14.52 21.64 3.99
CA HIS A 318 -14.39 22.35 5.28
C HIS A 318 -13.21 23.32 5.27
N PHE A 319 -12.05 22.94 4.78
CA PHE A 319 -10.90 23.86 4.64
C PHE A 319 -11.22 25.07 3.77
N LYS A 320 -11.89 24.84 2.62
CA LYS A 320 -12.31 25.93 1.74
C LYS A 320 -13.28 26.91 2.44
N ARG A 321 -14.28 26.38 3.19
CA ARG A 321 -15.25 27.21 3.92
C ARG A 321 -14.62 27.93 5.10
N ALA A 322 -13.67 27.32 5.77
CA ALA A 322 -12.92 27.93 6.85
C ALA A 322 -11.89 28.97 6.37
N GLY A 323 -11.61 29.04 5.05
CA GLY A 323 -10.61 29.97 4.50
C GLY A 323 -9.17 29.62 4.85
N VAL A 324 -8.87 28.33 5.14
CA VAL A 324 -7.54 27.84 5.52
C VAL A 324 -6.92 26.95 4.45
N ASN A 325 -5.61 26.76 4.50
CA ASN A 325 -4.90 25.91 3.59
C ASN A 325 -5.34 24.43 3.70
N ASN A 326 -5.38 23.73 2.55
CA ASN A 326 -5.67 22.30 2.53
C ASN A 326 -4.42 21.51 2.96
N ILE A 327 -4.40 21.06 4.21
CA ILE A 327 -3.33 20.25 4.78
C ILE A 327 -3.58 18.73 4.66
N GLY A 328 -4.80 18.32 4.26
CA GLY A 328 -5.23 16.92 4.26
C GLY A 328 -5.26 16.29 5.65
N PHE A 329 -5.67 15.03 5.74
CA PHE A 329 -5.71 14.36 7.05
C PHE A 329 -4.36 14.23 7.74
N HIS A 330 -3.29 14.04 6.97
CA HIS A 330 -1.96 13.90 7.57
C HIS A 330 -1.44 15.22 8.16
N GLY A 331 -1.95 16.36 7.67
CA GLY A 331 -1.65 17.68 8.20
C GLY A 331 -2.10 17.87 9.65
N PHE A 332 -3.20 17.24 10.10
CA PHE A 332 -3.59 17.29 11.52
C PHE A 332 -2.51 16.70 12.43
N ARG A 333 -1.93 15.56 12.04
CA ARG A 333 -0.83 14.94 12.77
C ARG A 333 0.44 15.82 12.77
N HIS A 334 0.73 16.50 11.65
CA HIS A 334 1.83 17.46 11.59
C HIS A 334 1.58 18.67 12.46
N THR A 335 0.34 19.18 12.48
CA THR A 335 -0.07 20.28 13.37
C THR A 335 0.08 19.88 14.83
N HIS A 336 -0.43 18.70 15.22
CA HIS A 336 -0.27 18.14 16.56
C HIS A 336 1.21 18.08 16.99
N ALA A 337 2.06 17.51 16.11
CA ALA A 337 3.48 17.38 16.41
C ALA A 337 4.18 18.75 16.54
N SER A 338 3.83 19.71 15.66
CA SER A 338 4.38 21.08 15.72
C SER A 338 3.99 21.79 17.02
N LEU A 339 2.74 21.66 17.45
CA LEU A 339 2.27 22.24 18.72
C LEU A 339 3.06 21.68 19.91
N LEU A 340 3.21 20.35 19.99
CA LEU A 340 3.94 19.72 21.08
C LEU A 340 5.44 20.09 21.08
N LEU A 341 6.09 20.14 19.92
CA LEU A 341 7.48 20.55 19.82
C LEU A 341 7.69 22.02 20.20
N ASN A 342 6.77 22.91 19.80
CA ASN A 342 6.81 24.30 20.19
C ASN A 342 6.59 24.49 21.71
N SER A 343 5.86 23.56 22.34
CA SER A 343 5.68 23.51 23.80
C SER A 343 6.82 22.83 24.54
N GLY A 344 7.87 22.33 23.82
CA GLY A 344 9.09 21.81 24.42
C GLY A 344 9.10 20.29 24.68
N ILE A 345 8.17 19.50 24.12
CA ILE A 345 8.21 18.05 24.27
C ILE A 345 9.51 17.47 23.70
N PRO A 346 10.16 16.51 24.38
CA PRO A 346 11.32 15.81 23.84
C PRO A 346 10.98 15.04 22.56
N TYR A 347 11.90 15.04 21.57
CA TYR A 347 11.68 14.31 20.31
C TYR A 347 11.41 12.82 20.50
N LYS A 348 11.94 12.21 21.55
CA LYS A 348 11.75 10.80 21.88
C LYS A 348 10.31 10.53 22.32
N GLU A 349 9.75 11.38 23.16
CA GLU A 349 8.36 11.29 23.60
C GLU A 349 7.40 11.51 22.42
N LEU A 350 7.68 12.50 21.57
CA LEU A 350 6.91 12.72 20.38
C LEU A 350 7.00 11.52 19.41
N GLN A 351 8.18 10.90 19.26
CA GLN A 351 8.36 9.67 18.47
C GLN A 351 7.41 8.56 18.95
N HIS A 352 7.36 8.31 20.27
CA HIS A 352 6.48 7.30 20.88
C HIS A 352 5.00 7.63 20.63
N ARG A 353 4.59 8.84 20.95
CA ARG A 353 3.20 9.31 20.77
C ARG A 353 2.72 9.18 19.33
N LEU A 354 3.57 9.52 18.37
CA LEU A 354 3.27 9.39 16.96
C LEU A 354 3.39 7.95 16.43
N GLY A 355 4.11 7.06 17.11
CA GLY A 355 4.38 5.69 16.64
C GLY A 355 5.29 5.69 15.39
N HIS A 356 6.37 6.49 15.42
CA HIS A 356 7.41 6.45 14.41
C HIS A 356 8.42 5.36 14.76
N SER A 357 8.80 4.54 13.78
CA SER A 357 9.73 3.42 13.99
C SER A 357 11.15 3.86 14.33
N THR A 358 11.55 5.04 13.89
CA THR A 358 12.87 5.63 14.15
C THR A 358 12.76 7.09 14.59
N LEU A 359 13.71 7.55 15.38
CA LEU A 359 13.79 8.94 15.79
C LEU A 359 14.06 9.87 14.60
N SER A 360 14.85 9.41 13.62
CA SER A 360 15.14 10.18 12.40
C SER A 360 13.86 10.56 11.65
N MET A 361 12.84 9.69 11.58
CA MET A 361 11.57 10.05 10.96
C MET A 361 10.90 11.27 11.59
N THR A 362 11.03 11.43 12.92
CA THR A 362 10.51 12.61 13.64
C THR A 362 11.41 13.83 13.39
N MET A 363 12.72 13.65 13.54
CA MET A 363 13.68 14.74 13.39
C MET A 363 13.73 15.29 11.96
N ASP A 364 13.76 14.43 10.94
CA ASP A 364 13.81 14.83 9.52
C ASP A 364 12.55 15.61 9.10
N THR A 365 11.40 15.26 9.69
CA THR A 365 10.14 15.94 9.39
C THR A 365 10.05 17.30 10.06
N TYR A 366 10.56 17.46 11.29
CA TYR A 366 10.36 18.63 12.14
C TYR A 366 11.65 19.38 12.51
N SER A 367 12.80 19.07 11.87
CA SER A 367 14.09 19.70 12.17
C SER A 367 14.11 21.22 11.98
N HIS A 368 13.24 21.75 11.12
CA HIS A 368 13.12 23.20 10.92
C HIS A 368 12.58 23.93 12.17
N LEU A 369 11.75 23.27 12.98
CA LEU A 369 11.22 23.81 14.23
C LEU A 369 12.30 23.84 15.34
N SER A 370 13.26 22.90 15.31
CA SER A 370 14.35 22.86 16.29
C SER A 370 15.32 24.02 16.15
N LYS A 371 15.46 24.63 14.95
CA LYS A 371 16.31 25.80 14.73
C LYS A 371 15.78 27.04 15.47
N GLU A 372 14.48 27.20 15.61
CA GLU A 372 13.89 28.27 16.44
C GLU A 372 14.08 28.00 17.93
N ASN A 373 14.03 26.74 18.34
CA ASN A 373 14.27 26.33 19.72
C ASN A 373 15.78 26.34 20.10
N ALA A 374 16.69 26.28 19.14
CA ALA A 374 18.14 26.43 19.41
C ALA A 374 18.48 27.81 20.02
N LYS A 375 17.72 28.83 19.71
CA LYS A 375 17.86 30.15 20.36
C LYS A 375 17.49 30.13 21.85
N LYS A 376 16.74 29.14 22.29
CA LYS A 376 16.34 28.93 23.69
C LYS A 376 17.37 28.08 24.47
N ALA A 377 18.38 27.54 23.83
CA ALA A 377 19.40 26.71 24.52
C ALA A 377 20.10 27.50 25.66
N THR A 378 20.36 28.79 25.47
CA THR A 378 20.90 29.65 26.51
C THR A 378 19.97 29.79 27.73
N SER A 379 18.64 29.92 27.49
CA SER A 379 17.66 30.03 28.58
C SER A 379 17.50 28.70 29.34
N PHE A 380 17.64 27.55 28.71
CA PHE A 380 17.67 26.26 29.39
C PHE A 380 18.91 26.13 30.27
N TYR A 381 20.07 26.57 29.81
CA TYR A 381 21.29 26.60 30.61
C TYR A 381 21.14 27.50 31.83
N GLU A 382 20.60 28.72 31.65
CA GLU A 382 20.36 29.67 32.74
C GLU A 382 19.33 29.11 33.76
N GLN A 383 18.28 28.43 33.31
CA GLN A 383 17.33 27.78 34.20
C GLN A 383 17.96 26.62 34.98
N ALA A 384 18.79 25.79 34.33
CA ALA A 384 19.51 24.74 34.99
C ALA A 384 20.47 25.25 36.07
N LEU A 385 21.16 26.35 35.81
CA LEU A 385 22.01 26.98 36.82
C LEU A 385 21.23 27.55 38.02
N LYS A 386 20.05 28.09 37.78
CA LYS A 386 19.16 28.59 38.87
C LYS A 386 18.55 27.49 39.74
N SER A 387 18.57 26.24 39.29
CA SER A 387 18.05 25.06 40.01
C SER A 387 19.10 24.36 40.87
N ILE A 388 20.36 24.77 40.79
CA ILE A 388 21.50 24.34 41.63
C ILE A 388 21.71 25.33 42.79
#